data_ee6a5af68cac15287d3948b54f0534f3
#
_entry.id   ee6a5af68cac15287d3948b54f0534f3
#
_cell.length_a   1.000
_cell.length_b   1.000
_cell.length_c   1.000
_cell.angle_alpha   90.00
_cell.angle_beta   90.00
_cell.angle_gamma   90.00
#
_symmetry.space_group_name_H-M   'P 1'
#
loop_
_entity.id
_entity.type
_entity.pdbx_description
1 polymer ?
#
loop_
_entity_poly.entity_id
_entity_poly.type
_entity_poly.pdbx_seq_one_letter_code
_entity_poly.pdbx_strand_id
1 'polypeptide(L)'
;RIWQRGTSTANTTSYTADRWFVNRNGGVSGVTVSQSGTAGNYYMKIQRNANDTQTNNFDLRQVIETQNCADLAGKTVTLSFIGYVGTNNTNGSVTLELRSSTATDDGVNVTGSWSVTGQSTSIALTTTPTKYSLTIAVPSNALTLMFRIFGSSYSGTAGADDSVYITQTQLEAGSVVTPFERRPYGQELSLCQRYYYKYKKLL
;
A
#
# COMPACT_ATOMS: atom_id res chain seq x y z
N ARG A 1 3.22 -5.26 -8.50
CA ARG A 1 3.62 -6.08 -9.66
C ARG A 1 4.88 -5.56 -10.33
N ILE A 2 5.03 -4.24 -10.45
CA ILE A 2 6.21 -3.59 -11.04
C ILE A 2 7.18 -3.18 -9.92
N TRP A 3 8.45 -3.56 -10.07
CA TRP A 3 9.52 -3.35 -9.08
C TRP A 3 10.81 -2.88 -9.74
N GLN A 4 10.80 -1.71 -10.36
CA GLN A 4 11.96 -1.18 -11.11
C GLN A 4 13.15 -0.83 -10.20
N ARG A 5 12.88 -0.49 -8.92
CA ARG A 5 13.91 -0.13 -7.91
C ARG A 5 14.61 -1.33 -7.28
N GLY A 6 14.19 -2.56 -7.63
CA GLY A 6 14.65 -3.81 -7.01
C GLY A 6 13.51 -4.50 -6.27
N THR A 7 13.65 -5.79 -6.02
CA THR A 7 12.59 -6.64 -5.46
C THR A 7 12.55 -6.69 -3.95
N SER A 8 13.43 -5.95 -3.27
CA SER A 8 13.47 -5.86 -1.81
C SER A 8 14.04 -4.53 -1.35
N THR A 9 13.51 -4.01 -0.24
CA THR A 9 13.99 -2.80 0.44
C THR A 9 13.94 -3.03 1.95
N ALA A 10 15.08 -2.90 2.62
CA ALA A 10 15.20 -3.13 4.05
C ALA A 10 15.45 -1.83 4.82
N ASN A 11 14.88 -1.71 6.01
CA ASN A 11 15.21 -0.71 7.04
C ASN A 11 15.18 0.75 6.60
N THR A 12 14.43 1.10 5.54
CA THR A 12 14.31 2.48 5.06
C THR A 12 12.87 2.87 4.78
N THR A 13 12.53 4.12 5.07
CA THR A 13 11.29 4.74 4.56
C THR A 13 11.55 5.12 3.11
N SER A 14 10.87 4.46 2.16
CA SER A 14 11.14 4.63 0.72
C SER A 14 10.03 4.07 -0.16
N TYR A 15 10.12 4.37 -1.45
CA TYR A 15 9.37 3.66 -2.48
C TYR A 15 9.88 2.22 -2.61
N THR A 16 8.95 1.28 -2.74
CA THR A 16 9.18 -0.17 -2.85
C THR A 16 8.73 -0.70 -4.21
N ALA A 17 7.61 -1.40 -4.31
CA ALA A 17 6.93 -1.58 -5.60
C ALA A 17 6.63 -0.21 -6.21
N ASP A 18 6.67 -0.10 -7.51
CA ASP A 18 6.47 1.19 -8.17
C ASP A 18 5.15 1.83 -7.79
N ARG A 19 5.20 3.13 -7.47
CA ARG A 19 4.15 3.96 -6.91
C ARG A 19 3.78 3.69 -5.44
N TRP A 20 4.31 2.63 -4.80
CA TRP A 20 4.06 2.34 -3.39
C TRP A 20 5.19 2.84 -2.51
N PHE A 21 4.83 3.68 -1.56
CA PHE A 21 5.72 4.21 -0.54
C PHE A 21 5.44 3.50 0.78
N VAL A 22 6.49 3.04 1.44
CA VAL A 22 6.41 2.49 2.79
C VAL A 22 7.04 3.46 3.76
N ASN A 23 6.22 4.00 4.66
CA ASN A 23 6.71 4.73 5.80
C ASN A 23 6.82 3.78 7.00
N ARG A 24 7.94 3.83 7.64
CA ARG A 24 8.20 3.09 8.88
C ARG A 24 8.19 4.08 10.03
N ASN A 25 7.08 4.10 10.76
CA ASN A 25 6.90 5.03 11.87
C ASN A 25 7.98 4.81 12.93
N GLY A 26 8.66 5.89 13.35
CA GLY A 26 9.69 5.83 14.38
C GLY A 26 11.10 5.43 13.94
N GLY A 27 11.39 5.46 12.63
CA GLY A 27 12.76 5.20 12.13
C GLY A 27 13.17 3.73 12.25
N VAL A 28 12.27 2.83 12.04
CA VAL A 28 12.40 1.38 12.31
C VAL A 28 13.46 0.73 11.44
N SER A 29 14.56 0.37 12.04
CA SER A 29 15.34 -0.81 11.65
C SER A 29 14.48 -2.06 11.86
N GLY A 30 14.59 -3.07 11.05
CA GLY A 30 13.94 -4.35 11.34
C GLY A 30 12.73 -4.72 10.48
N VAL A 31 12.31 -3.89 9.52
CA VAL A 31 11.26 -4.25 8.55
C VAL A 31 11.82 -4.31 7.14
N THR A 32 11.62 -5.43 6.47
CA THR A 32 11.93 -5.64 5.05
C THR A 32 10.65 -5.70 4.24
N VAL A 33 10.59 -4.93 3.15
CA VAL A 33 9.51 -5.01 2.17
C VAL A 33 10.06 -5.65 0.91
N SER A 34 9.43 -6.72 0.45
CA SER A 34 9.91 -7.50 -0.70
C SER A 34 8.77 -7.98 -1.59
N GLN A 35 9.12 -8.33 -2.83
CA GLN A 35 8.24 -9.08 -3.71
C GLN A 35 8.23 -10.55 -3.27
N SER A 36 7.06 -11.12 -3.10
CA SER A 36 6.85 -12.54 -2.77
C SER A 36 5.88 -13.17 -3.76
N GLY A 37 5.91 -14.51 -3.86
CA GLY A 37 5.04 -15.26 -4.75
C GLY A 37 5.68 -15.57 -6.10
N THR A 38 4.85 -16.03 -7.04
CA THR A 38 5.27 -16.49 -8.38
C THR A 38 4.61 -15.67 -9.48
N ALA A 39 5.06 -15.86 -10.72
CA ALA A 39 4.53 -15.16 -11.88
C ALA A 39 2.98 -15.26 -11.96
N GLY A 40 2.34 -14.10 -12.05
CA GLY A 40 0.88 -13.97 -12.03
C GLY A 40 0.26 -13.83 -10.63
N ASN A 41 0.97 -14.18 -9.55
CA ASN A 41 0.49 -14.15 -8.16
C ASN A 41 1.51 -13.50 -7.21
N TYR A 42 1.92 -12.27 -7.52
CA TYR A 42 2.85 -11.53 -6.67
C TYR A 42 2.12 -10.80 -5.54
N TYR A 43 2.76 -10.82 -4.38
CA TYR A 43 2.41 -10.07 -3.19
C TYR A 43 3.52 -9.09 -2.82
N MET A 44 3.16 -7.99 -2.19
CA MET A 44 4.08 -7.21 -1.39
C MET A 44 4.13 -7.87 0.00
N LYS A 45 5.28 -8.39 0.38
CA LYS A 45 5.54 -8.94 1.70
C LYS A 45 6.18 -7.85 2.56
N ILE A 46 5.55 -7.51 3.67
CA ILE A 46 6.05 -6.59 4.68
C ILE A 46 6.40 -7.43 5.89
N GLN A 47 7.68 -7.66 6.11
CA GLN A 47 8.19 -8.59 7.13
C GLN A 47 8.97 -7.85 8.19
N ARG A 48 8.64 -8.05 9.46
CA ARG A 48 9.52 -7.74 10.57
C ARG A 48 10.65 -8.77 10.59
N ASN A 49 11.90 -8.30 10.62
CA ASN A 49 13.06 -9.20 10.57
C ASN A 49 13.11 -10.12 11.79
N ALA A 50 13.49 -11.37 11.58
CA ALA A 50 13.55 -12.35 12.68
C ALA A 50 14.41 -11.81 13.85
N ASN A 51 13.94 -12.05 15.07
CA ASN A 51 14.52 -11.59 16.34
C ASN A 51 14.41 -10.07 16.60
N ASP A 52 13.73 -9.31 15.74
CA ASP A 52 13.46 -7.88 15.99
C ASP A 52 12.44 -7.72 17.14
N THR A 53 12.71 -6.75 18.01
CA THR A 53 11.85 -6.41 19.15
C THR A 53 11.15 -5.06 19.01
N GLN A 54 11.35 -4.36 17.89
CA GLN A 54 10.70 -3.08 17.62
C GLN A 54 9.19 -3.25 17.46
N THR A 55 8.43 -2.36 18.08
CA THR A 55 6.94 -2.44 18.10
C THR A 55 6.28 -1.51 17.10
N ASN A 56 7.04 -0.68 16.39
CA ASN A 56 6.49 0.28 15.46
C ASN A 56 5.83 -0.40 14.24
N ASN A 57 4.73 0.18 13.78
CA ASN A 57 3.97 -0.34 12.64
C ASN A 57 4.56 0.09 11.28
N PHE A 58 4.11 -0.55 10.23
CA PHE A 58 4.30 -0.08 8.85
C PHE A 58 3.13 0.78 8.40
N ASP A 59 3.37 1.61 7.38
CA ASP A 59 2.39 2.48 6.76
C ASP A 59 2.65 2.52 5.25
N LEU A 60 1.84 1.79 4.50
CA LEU A 60 1.92 1.65 3.06
C LEU A 60 1.00 2.68 2.39
N ARG A 61 1.56 3.50 1.49
CA ARG A 61 0.86 4.62 0.86
C ARG A 61 0.99 4.59 -0.66
N GLN A 62 -0.08 4.96 -1.34
CA GLN A 62 -0.07 5.28 -2.76
C GLN A 62 -0.83 6.58 -3.00
N VAL A 63 -0.14 7.58 -3.54
CA VAL A 63 -0.77 8.84 -3.97
C VAL A 63 -1.41 8.64 -5.34
N ILE A 64 -2.60 9.20 -5.50
CA ILE A 64 -3.35 9.28 -6.75
C ILE A 64 -3.40 10.76 -7.12
N GLU A 65 -2.65 11.12 -8.16
CA GLU A 65 -2.47 12.49 -8.63
C GLU A 65 -3.79 13.14 -9.06
N THR A 66 -3.81 14.46 -9.06
CA THR A 66 -4.98 15.29 -9.43
C THR A 66 -5.62 14.85 -10.74
N GLN A 67 -4.83 14.59 -11.77
CA GLN A 67 -5.34 14.13 -13.06
C GLN A 67 -6.13 12.82 -12.97
N ASN A 68 -5.75 11.91 -12.07
CA ASN A 68 -6.41 10.62 -11.85
C ASN A 68 -7.46 10.67 -10.72
N CYS A 69 -7.59 11.80 -10.02
CA CYS A 69 -8.55 12.03 -8.94
C CYS A 69 -9.80 12.77 -9.43
N ALA A 70 -9.69 13.57 -10.49
CA ALA A 70 -10.76 14.47 -10.95
C ALA A 70 -12.10 13.75 -11.17
N ASP A 71 -12.06 12.54 -11.72
CA ASP A 71 -13.26 11.74 -11.97
C ASP A 71 -13.87 11.11 -10.71
N LEU A 72 -13.18 11.15 -9.59
CA LEU A 72 -13.60 10.56 -8.30
C LEU A 72 -14.11 11.59 -7.31
N ALA A 73 -13.78 12.86 -7.49
CA ALA A 73 -14.23 13.94 -6.62
C ALA A 73 -15.76 14.04 -6.58
N GLY A 74 -16.34 14.11 -5.39
CA GLY A 74 -17.78 14.12 -5.16
C GLY A 74 -18.50 12.79 -5.36
N LYS A 75 -17.77 11.70 -5.63
CA LYS A 75 -18.36 10.37 -5.86
C LYS A 75 -18.11 9.42 -4.70
N THR A 76 -18.90 8.38 -4.63
CA THR A 76 -18.62 7.21 -3.80
C THR A 76 -17.55 6.35 -4.50
N VAL A 77 -16.56 5.90 -3.75
CA VAL A 77 -15.51 5.00 -4.22
C VAL A 77 -15.41 3.79 -3.31
N THR A 78 -14.89 2.69 -3.84
CA THR A 78 -14.58 1.50 -3.06
C THR A 78 -13.10 1.17 -3.18
N LEU A 79 -12.43 1.10 -2.02
CA LEU A 79 -11.08 0.59 -1.89
C LEU A 79 -11.15 -0.91 -1.61
N SER A 80 -10.28 -1.69 -2.24
CA SER A 80 -10.16 -3.11 -1.92
C SER A 80 -8.72 -3.60 -2.04
N PHE A 81 -8.40 -4.68 -1.32
CA PHE A 81 -7.14 -5.40 -1.43
C PHE A 81 -7.35 -6.87 -1.03
N ILE A 82 -6.43 -7.74 -1.45
CA ILE A 82 -6.29 -9.08 -0.87
C ILE A 82 -5.10 -9.04 0.09
N GLY A 83 -5.31 -9.53 1.32
CA GLY A 83 -4.28 -9.61 2.34
C GLY A 83 -4.36 -10.87 3.17
N TYR A 84 -3.23 -11.23 3.77
CA TYR A 84 -3.11 -12.30 4.78
C TYR A 84 -1.84 -12.10 5.60
N VAL A 85 -1.71 -12.84 6.69
CA VAL A 85 -0.55 -12.78 7.58
C VAL A 85 0.27 -14.07 7.54
N GLY A 86 1.56 -13.93 7.84
CA GLY A 86 2.45 -15.07 8.06
C GLY A 86 2.17 -15.81 9.38
N THR A 87 2.73 -17.00 9.52
CA THR A 87 2.45 -17.91 10.64
C THR A 87 2.93 -17.38 11.99
N ASN A 88 3.90 -16.47 12.00
CA ASN A 88 4.43 -15.87 13.22
C ASN A 88 4.05 -14.39 13.37
N ASN A 89 3.00 -13.94 12.66
CA ASN A 89 2.64 -12.53 12.66
C ASN A 89 2.18 -12.06 14.04
N THR A 90 2.79 -10.98 14.51
CA THR A 90 2.52 -10.36 15.81
C THR A 90 1.75 -9.02 15.71
N ASN A 91 1.51 -8.54 14.47
CA ASN A 91 0.71 -7.35 14.20
C ASN A 91 -0.80 -7.66 14.18
N GLY A 92 -1.20 -8.73 13.50
CA GLY A 92 -2.56 -9.30 13.48
C GLY A 92 -3.61 -8.49 12.74
N SER A 93 -3.43 -7.19 12.54
CA SER A 93 -4.46 -6.34 11.93
C SER A 93 -3.91 -5.16 11.16
N VAL A 94 -4.73 -4.67 10.21
CA VAL A 94 -4.46 -3.46 9.43
C VAL A 94 -5.66 -2.52 9.43
N THR A 95 -5.43 -1.25 9.14
CA THR A 95 -6.47 -0.27 8.83
C THR A 95 -6.35 0.12 7.36
N LEU A 96 -7.47 0.11 6.68
CA LEU A 96 -7.62 0.61 5.31
C LEU A 96 -8.14 2.04 5.37
N GLU A 97 -7.45 2.98 4.73
CA GLU A 97 -7.77 4.40 4.81
C GLU A 97 -7.70 5.06 3.43
N LEU A 98 -8.62 5.97 3.17
CA LEU A 98 -8.53 6.95 2.09
C LEU A 98 -8.33 8.34 2.71
N ARG A 99 -7.35 9.06 2.21
CA ARG A 99 -7.15 10.48 2.50
C ARG A 99 -7.41 11.31 1.25
N SER A 100 -7.83 12.55 1.46
CA SER A 100 -7.96 13.55 0.41
C SER A 100 -7.18 14.80 0.77
N SER A 101 -6.71 15.51 -0.26
CA SER A 101 -6.08 16.82 -0.16
C SER A 101 -6.74 17.77 -1.16
N THR A 102 -6.81 19.05 -0.80
CA THR A 102 -7.21 20.16 -1.69
C THR A 102 -6.04 20.78 -2.43
N ALA A 103 -4.82 20.27 -2.22
CA ALA A 103 -3.65 20.66 -2.98
C ALA A 103 -3.51 19.80 -4.24
N THR A 104 -3.02 20.42 -5.32
CA THR A 104 -2.70 19.74 -6.58
C THR A 104 -1.46 18.87 -6.39
N ASP A 105 -1.54 17.60 -6.79
CA ASP A 105 -0.46 16.61 -6.77
C ASP A 105 0.31 16.57 -5.44
N ASP A 106 -0.45 16.58 -4.33
CA ASP A 106 0.12 16.57 -2.97
C ASP A 106 1.00 15.33 -2.75
N GLY A 107 2.03 15.52 -1.97
CA GLY A 107 3.07 14.50 -1.76
C GLY A 107 2.67 13.37 -0.83
N VAL A 108 3.52 12.36 -0.72
CA VAL A 108 3.30 11.15 0.07
C VAL A 108 3.35 11.35 1.60
N ASN A 109 3.78 12.52 2.06
CA ASN A 109 3.81 12.85 3.49
C ASN A 109 2.41 13.23 3.98
N VAL A 110 1.95 12.57 5.05
CA VAL A 110 0.60 12.77 5.61
C VAL A 110 0.45 14.03 6.48
N THR A 111 1.42 14.90 6.47
CA THR A 111 1.41 16.21 7.13
C THR A 111 0.93 17.30 6.16
N GLY A 112 0.28 18.34 6.66
CA GLY A 112 -0.16 19.45 5.84
C GLY A 112 -1.61 19.30 5.36
N SER A 113 -1.83 19.28 4.05
CA SER A 113 -3.16 19.37 3.43
C SER A 113 -3.99 18.07 3.49
N TRP A 114 -3.44 16.98 3.99
CA TRP A 114 -4.12 15.69 4.02
C TRP A 114 -5.15 15.58 5.14
N SER A 115 -6.38 15.26 4.77
CA SER A 115 -7.46 14.94 5.69
C SER A 115 -7.89 13.47 5.52
N VAL A 116 -8.26 12.80 6.63
CA VAL A 116 -8.88 11.48 6.56
C VAL A 116 -10.26 11.63 5.94
N THR A 117 -10.47 11.02 4.78
CA THR A 117 -11.76 10.98 4.08
C THR A 117 -12.62 9.87 4.62
N GLY A 118 -12.00 8.73 4.93
CA GLY A 118 -12.63 7.61 5.60
C GLY A 118 -11.62 6.52 5.91
N GLN A 119 -11.91 5.75 6.94
CA GLN A 119 -11.09 4.61 7.33
C GLN A 119 -11.95 3.45 7.85
N SER A 120 -11.45 2.23 7.72
CA SER A 120 -12.04 1.06 8.34
C SER A 120 -11.78 1.06 9.85
N THR A 121 -12.55 0.29 10.59
CA THR A 121 -12.07 -0.25 11.86
C THR A 121 -10.83 -1.12 11.63
N SER A 122 -10.19 -1.56 12.69
CA SER A 122 -9.07 -2.51 12.59
C SER A 122 -9.56 -3.80 11.94
N ILE A 123 -8.93 -4.20 10.84
CA ILE A 123 -9.25 -5.40 10.06
C ILE A 123 -8.30 -6.51 10.53
N ALA A 124 -8.82 -7.52 11.21
CA ALA A 124 -8.05 -8.71 11.54
C ALA A 124 -7.79 -9.52 10.26
N LEU A 125 -6.53 -9.67 9.90
CA LEU A 125 -6.12 -10.47 8.74
C LEU A 125 -6.07 -11.96 9.12
N THR A 126 -6.51 -12.80 8.21
CA THR A 126 -6.42 -14.26 8.33
C THR A 126 -5.09 -14.78 7.80
N THR A 127 -4.77 -16.03 8.06
CA THR A 127 -3.58 -16.72 7.48
C THR A 127 -3.79 -17.16 6.03
N THR A 128 -5.00 -17.01 5.50
CA THR A 128 -5.34 -17.31 4.10
C THR A 128 -5.65 -16.03 3.33
N PRO A 129 -5.29 -15.93 2.03
CA PRO A 129 -5.59 -14.76 1.21
C PRO A 129 -7.09 -14.45 1.21
N THR A 130 -7.46 -13.29 1.76
CA THR A 130 -8.85 -12.83 1.90
C THR A 130 -8.99 -11.44 1.33
N LYS A 131 -10.11 -11.17 0.63
CA LYS A 131 -10.43 -9.84 0.10
C LYS A 131 -11.10 -8.98 1.17
N TYR A 132 -10.59 -7.78 1.33
CA TYR A 132 -11.13 -6.74 2.23
C TYR A 132 -11.47 -5.49 1.43
N SER A 133 -12.48 -4.76 1.85
CA SER A 133 -12.89 -3.53 1.17
C SER A 133 -13.48 -2.49 2.12
N LEU A 134 -13.50 -1.24 1.64
CA LEU A 134 -14.08 -0.10 2.32
C LEU A 134 -14.69 0.85 1.28
N THR A 135 -15.96 1.22 1.47
CA THR A 135 -16.67 2.19 0.62
C THR A 135 -16.72 3.54 1.30
N ILE A 136 -16.36 4.60 0.56
CA ILE A 136 -16.17 5.95 1.08
C ILE A 136 -16.75 6.97 0.09
N ALA A 137 -17.37 8.04 0.60
CA ALA A 137 -17.71 9.23 -0.20
C ALA A 137 -16.50 10.16 -0.26
N VAL A 138 -16.04 10.49 -1.46
CA VAL A 138 -14.94 11.43 -1.70
C VAL A 138 -15.50 12.87 -1.68
N PRO A 139 -14.85 13.81 -0.96
CA PRO A 139 -15.24 15.21 -0.99
C PRO A 139 -15.19 15.80 -2.41
N SER A 140 -16.14 16.66 -2.75
CA SER A 140 -16.21 17.28 -4.09
C SER A 140 -15.03 18.22 -4.39
N ASN A 141 -14.35 18.72 -3.37
CA ASN A 141 -13.17 19.58 -3.47
C ASN A 141 -11.84 18.81 -3.38
N ALA A 142 -11.85 17.47 -3.40
CA ALA A 142 -10.65 16.67 -3.42
C ALA A 142 -9.91 16.84 -4.75
N LEU A 143 -8.65 17.23 -4.69
CA LEU A 143 -7.75 17.32 -5.85
C LEU A 143 -6.76 16.18 -5.92
N THR A 144 -6.32 15.64 -4.79
CA THR A 144 -5.42 14.50 -4.70
C THR A 144 -5.96 13.50 -3.69
N LEU A 145 -5.81 12.21 -3.96
CA LEU A 145 -6.19 11.13 -3.04
C LEU A 145 -4.97 10.33 -2.62
N MET A 146 -5.03 9.74 -1.43
CA MET A 146 -4.03 8.79 -0.95
C MET A 146 -4.72 7.53 -0.45
N PHE A 147 -4.44 6.41 -1.11
CA PHE A 147 -4.77 5.07 -0.64
C PHE A 147 -3.73 4.63 0.38
N ARG A 148 -4.18 4.20 1.53
CA ARG A 148 -3.29 3.87 2.65
C ARG A 148 -3.72 2.58 3.33
N ILE A 149 -2.74 1.72 3.63
CA ILE A 149 -2.89 0.54 4.49
C ILE A 149 -1.81 0.63 5.55
N PHE A 150 -2.18 0.68 6.82
CA PHE A 150 -1.21 0.69 7.89
C PHE A 150 -1.53 -0.38 8.93
N GLY A 151 -0.47 -1.01 9.44
CA GLY A 151 -0.58 -2.05 10.44
C GLY A 151 -0.82 -1.51 11.83
N SER A 152 -1.33 -2.34 12.74
CA SER A 152 -1.23 -2.13 14.17
C SER A 152 0.22 -2.24 14.63
N SER A 153 0.52 -1.81 15.84
CA SER A 153 1.85 -2.01 16.42
C SER A 153 2.18 -3.49 16.56
N TYR A 154 3.40 -3.84 16.29
CA TYR A 154 3.90 -5.19 16.55
C TYR A 154 4.05 -5.45 18.05
N SER A 155 4.09 -6.70 18.45
CA SER A 155 4.33 -7.11 19.83
C SER A 155 5.39 -8.21 19.91
N GLY A 156 6.03 -8.34 21.06
CA GLY A 156 7.02 -9.39 21.31
C GLY A 156 8.20 -9.40 20.36
N THR A 157 8.91 -10.52 20.29
CA THR A 157 10.03 -10.76 19.40
C THR A 157 9.54 -11.37 18.09
N ALA A 158 10.01 -10.87 16.96
CA ALA A 158 9.64 -11.35 15.63
C ALA A 158 10.11 -12.78 15.38
N GLY A 159 9.19 -13.63 14.94
CA GLY A 159 9.50 -14.95 14.40
C GLY A 159 9.99 -14.91 12.95
N ALA A 160 10.22 -16.09 12.38
CA ALA A 160 10.76 -16.22 11.02
C ALA A 160 9.81 -15.70 9.92
N ASP A 161 8.50 -15.69 10.16
CA ASP A 161 7.48 -15.21 9.22
C ASP A 161 6.50 -14.24 9.90
N ASP A 162 7.04 -13.25 10.58
CA ASP A 162 6.27 -12.11 11.10
C ASP A 162 5.98 -11.13 9.98
N SER A 163 5.01 -11.49 9.14
CA SER A 163 4.76 -10.82 7.86
C SER A 163 3.30 -10.48 7.65
N VAL A 164 3.09 -9.40 6.89
CA VAL A 164 1.81 -9.07 6.24
C VAL A 164 2.01 -9.12 4.73
N TYR A 165 1.09 -9.78 4.02
CA TYR A 165 1.09 -9.91 2.57
C TYR A 165 -0.08 -9.14 1.97
N ILE A 166 0.20 -8.30 0.96
CA ILE A 166 -0.79 -7.45 0.30
C ILE A 166 -0.68 -7.59 -1.21
N THR A 167 -1.82 -7.74 -1.88
CA THR A 167 -1.90 -7.78 -3.34
C THR A 167 -3.26 -7.28 -3.83
N GLN A 168 -3.42 -7.12 -5.15
CA GLN A 168 -4.67 -6.74 -5.81
C GLN A 168 -5.35 -5.53 -5.18
N THR A 169 -4.56 -4.52 -4.86
CA THR A 169 -5.08 -3.23 -4.37
C THR A 169 -5.80 -2.51 -5.51
N GLN A 170 -7.03 -2.08 -5.27
CA GLN A 170 -7.88 -1.42 -6.26
C GLN A 170 -8.67 -0.28 -5.61
N LEU A 171 -8.77 0.84 -6.32
CA LEU A 171 -9.69 1.94 -6.03
C LEU A 171 -10.59 2.10 -7.24
N GLU A 172 -11.89 2.05 -7.04
CA GLU A 172 -12.88 2.08 -8.12
C GLU A 172 -14.04 3.00 -7.76
N ALA A 173 -14.64 3.64 -8.76
CA ALA A 173 -15.86 4.41 -8.59
C ALA A 173 -17.05 3.48 -8.32
N GLY A 174 -17.92 3.87 -7.40
CA GLY A 174 -19.08 3.10 -7.00
C GLY A 174 -18.93 2.42 -5.64
N SER A 175 -20.00 1.73 -5.23
CA SER A 175 -20.10 1.08 -3.91
C SER A 175 -19.93 -0.44 -3.94
N VAL A 176 -19.64 -1.02 -5.10
CA VAL A 176 -19.56 -2.47 -5.29
C VAL A 176 -18.12 -2.84 -5.64
N VAL A 177 -17.56 -3.83 -4.94
CA VAL A 177 -16.25 -4.37 -5.26
C VAL A 177 -16.34 -5.25 -6.50
N THR A 178 -15.55 -4.92 -7.53
CA THR A 178 -15.47 -5.74 -8.75
C THR A 178 -14.26 -6.71 -8.70
N PRO A 179 -14.16 -7.66 -9.63
CA PRO A 179 -12.93 -8.44 -9.82
C PRO A 179 -11.75 -7.53 -10.11
N PHE A 180 -10.55 -7.89 -9.59
CA PHE A 180 -9.35 -7.09 -9.81
C PHE A 180 -9.01 -6.95 -11.30
N GLU A 181 -8.91 -5.72 -11.77
CA GLU A 181 -8.51 -5.41 -13.14
C GLU A 181 -7.03 -5.74 -13.37
N ARG A 182 -6.78 -6.71 -14.25
CA ARG A 182 -5.42 -7.11 -14.64
C ARG A 182 -5.04 -6.46 -15.95
N ARG A 183 -4.13 -5.49 -15.90
CA ARG A 183 -3.53 -4.90 -17.10
C ARG A 183 -2.38 -5.74 -17.61
N PRO A 184 -2.11 -5.77 -18.93
CA PRO A 184 -0.89 -6.34 -19.48
C PRO A 184 0.36 -5.73 -18.84
N TYR A 185 1.41 -6.55 -18.65
CA TYR A 185 2.63 -6.11 -17.95
C TYR A 185 3.28 -4.87 -18.61
N GLY A 186 3.35 -4.83 -19.95
CA GLY A 186 3.94 -3.70 -20.67
C GLY A 186 3.18 -2.38 -20.46
N GLN A 187 1.84 -2.43 -20.42
CA GLN A 187 1.02 -1.26 -20.14
C GLN A 187 1.24 -0.76 -18.70
N GLU A 188 1.24 -1.66 -17.73
CA GLU A 188 1.47 -1.30 -16.33
C GLU A 188 2.89 -0.74 -16.12
N LEU A 189 3.91 -1.34 -16.78
CA LEU A 189 5.27 -0.84 -16.75
C LEU A 189 5.37 0.58 -17.31
N SER A 190 4.74 0.87 -18.46
CA SER A 190 4.73 2.21 -19.07
C SER A 190 4.11 3.25 -18.15
N LEU A 191 3.02 2.91 -17.45
CA LEU A 191 2.40 3.78 -16.45
C LEU A 191 3.33 4.05 -15.26
N CYS A 192 4.08 3.04 -14.82
CA CYS A 192 5.05 3.17 -13.73
C CYS A 192 6.28 3.98 -14.14
N GLN A 193 6.73 3.87 -15.39
CA GLN A 193 7.88 4.61 -15.93
C GLN A 193 7.67 6.13 -15.95
N ARG A 194 6.43 6.60 -15.90
CA ARG A 194 6.12 8.02 -15.69
C ARG A 194 6.66 8.55 -14.35
N TYR A 195 6.74 7.70 -13.33
CA TYR A 195 7.19 8.08 -11.98
C TYR A 195 8.62 7.71 -11.69
N TYR A 196 9.12 6.67 -12.34
CA TYR A 196 10.49 6.19 -12.19
C TYR A 196 10.92 5.42 -13.41
N TYR A 197 12.08 5.80 -13.97
CA TYR A 197 12.70 5.14 -15.11
C TYR A 197 14.15 4.79 -14.79
N LYS A 198 14.54 3.52 -14.99
CA LYS A 198 15.90 3.05 -14.80
C LYS A 198 16.59 2.91 -16.15
N TYR A 199 17.57 3.75 -16.41
CA TYR A 199 18.44 3.58 -17.56
C TYR A 199 19.34 2.35 -17.39
N LYS A 200 19.32 1.42 -18.34
CA LYS A 200 20.35 0.42 -18.46
C LYS A 200 21.47 1.05 -19.28
N LYS A 201 22.61 1.38 -18.65
CA LYS A 201 23.80 1.79 -19.37
C LYS A 201 24.22 0.59 -20.23
N LEU A 202 24.18 0.73 -21.55
CA LEU A 202 24.83 -0.21 -22.46
C LEU A 202 26.32 0.00 -22.26
N LEU A 203 27.01 -1.00 -21.74
CA LEU A 203 28.46 -1.10 -21.71
C LEU A 203 28.95 -1.56 -23.09
#